data_35487779d31ad7a269b7bf81d3816823
#
_entry.id   35487779d31ad7a269b7bf81d3816823
#
_cell.length_a   1.000
_cell.length_b   1.000
_cell.length_c   1.000
_cell.angle_alpha   90.00
_cell.angle_beta   90.00
_cell.angle_gamma   90.00
#
_symmetry.space_group_name_H-M   'P 1'
#
loop_
_entity.id
_entity.type
_entity.pdbx_description
1 polymer ?
#
loop_
_entity_poly.entity_id
_entity_poly.type
_entity_poly.pdbx_seq_one_letter_code
_entity_poly.pdbx_strand_id
1 'polypeptide(L)'
;SVASFSVGGIVRLIRLALIGTAVIEGLGAAALAFRFVPMLGWAKGLWYSVFHAISAFCNAGFDLMGPVSGSFSSLERFVGDPLINLTVMTLILVAGLGFPVWQDLVKNRLCWKKLRLHTRAVLALTAFLVLVPAALFFITERNAAMAGMPTGTRVWASLFSAVTPRTAGFDTVP
;
A
#
# COMPACT_ATOMS: atom_id res chain seq x y z
N SER A 1 16.39 30.39 8.92
CA SER A 1 16.05 30.13 10.32
C SER A 1 15.84 28.64 10.47
N VAL A 2 16.80 27.99 11.14
CA VAL A 2 16.68 26.60 11.59
C VAL A 2 15.47 26.59 12.54
N ALA A 3 14.40 25.90 12.12
CA ALA A 3 13.20 25.78 12.93
C ALA A 3 13.62 25.15 14.27
N SER A 4 13.53 25.92 15.34
CA SER A 4 13.67 25.40 16.70
C SER A 4 12.59 24.35 16.89
N PHE A 5 12.95 23.09 16.85
CA PHE A 5 12.08 21.99 17.23
C PHE A 5 11.78 22.16 18.72
N SER A 6 10.69 22.83 19.05
CA SER A 6 10.22 22.85 20.43
C SER A 6 9.81 21.43 20.81
N VAL A 7 10.14 21.00 22.02
CA VAL A 7 9.75 19.67 22.56
C VAL A 7 8.26 19.39 22.34
N GLY A 8 7.40 20.41 22.52
CA GLY A 8 5.97 20.32 22.24
C GLY A 8 5.61 20.05 20.77
N GLY A 9 6.41 20.55 19.81
CA GLY A 9 6.23 20.27 18.40
C GLY A 9 6.56 18.82 18.04
N ILE A 10 7.61 18.27 18.66
CA ILE A 10 8.01 16.86 18.47
C ILE A 10 6.95 15.93 19.03
N VAL A 11 6.47 16.15 20.25
CA VAL A 11 5.42 15.33 20.88
C VAL A 11 4.13 15.34 20.05
N ARG A 12 3.75 16.49 19.50
CA ARG A 12 2.58 16.61 18.62
C ARG A 12 2.76 15.82 17.33
N LEU A 13 3.96 15.85 16.74
CA LEU A 13 4.27 15.10 15.52
C LEU A 13 4.22 13.59 15.78
N ILE A 14 4.82 13.12 16.87
CA ILE A 14 4.81 11.70 17.26
C ILE A 14 3.37 11.23 17.50
N ARG A 15 2.55 12.00 18.24
CA ARG A 15 1.16 11.65 18.46
C ARG A 15 0.38 11.55 17.15
N LEU A 16 0.55 12.51 16.24
CA LEU A 16 -0.08 12.48 14.92
C LEU A 16 0.35 11.25 14.12
N ALA A 17 1.63 10.93 14.15
CA ALA A 17 2.18 9.75 13.48
C ALA A 17 1.55 8.47 14.03
N LEU A 18 1.57 8.26 15.35
CA LEU A 18 1.03 7.06 15.99
C LEU A 18 -0.48 6.89 15.74
N ILE A 19 -1.27 7.95 15.93
CA ILE A 19 -2.72 7.89 15.71
C ILE A 19 -3.00 7.68 14.20
N GLY A 20 -2.32 8.42 13.33
CA GLY A 20 -2.48 8.28 11.88
C GLY A 20 -2.16 6.88 11.40
N THR A 21 -1.05 6.30 11.85
CA THR A 21 -0.67 4.91 11.56
C THR A 21 -1.75 3.94 12.04
N ALA A 22 -2.15 4.00 13.30
CA ALA A 22 -3.16 3.09 13.86
C ALA A 22 -4.51 3.17 13.12
N VAL A 23 -4.93 4.37 12.71
CA VAL A 23 -6.17 4.55 11.95
C VAL A 23 -6.05 3.95 10.56
N ILE A 24 -4.96 4.20 9.84
CA ILE A 24 -4.77 3.72 8.47
C ILE A 24 -4.61 2.19 8.44
N GLU A 25 -3.80 1.65 9.34
CA GLU A 25 -3.64 0.19 9.49
C GLU A 25 -4.96 -0.48 9.92
N GLY A 26 -5.70 0.13 10.83
CA GLY A 26 -7.02 -0.36 11.26
C GLY A 26 -8.03 -0.38 10.12
N LEU A 27 -8.10 0.67 9.30
CA LEU A 27 -8.97 0.70 8.12
C LEU A 27 -8.53 -0.34 7.07
N GLY A 28 -7.23 -0.49 6.84
CA GLY A 28 -6.68 -1.51 5.96
C GLY A 28 -7.00 -2.92 6.45
N ALA A 29 -6.80 -3.18 7.74
CA ALA A 29 -7.16 -4.47 8.35
C ALA A 29 -8.66 -4.77 8.24
N ALA A 30 -9.52 -3.77 8.49
CA ALA A 30 -10.96 -3.92 8.31
C ALA A 30 -11.32 -4.26 6.85
N ALA A 31 -10.73 -3.58 5.87
CA ALA A 31 -10.95 -3.87 4.45
C ALA A 31 -10.51 -5.29 4.09
N LEU A 32 -9.33 -5.74 4.55
CA LEU A 32 -8.84 -7.10 4.32
C LEU A 32 -9.70 -8.15 5.03
N ALA A 33 -10.27 -7.83 6.20
CA ALA A 33 -11.12 -8.73 6.96
C ALA A 33 -12.39 -9.13 6.18
N PHE A 34 -12.93 -8.25 5.33
CA PHE A 34 -14.06 -8.60 4.44
C PHE A 34 -13.75 -9.78 3.51
N ARG A 35 -12.49 -10.04 3.21
CA ARG A 35 -12.06 -11.19 2.38
C ARG A 35 -11.54 -12.34 3.21
N PHE A 36 -10.70 -12.07 4.20
CA PHE A 36 -10.03 -13.13 4.94
C PHE A 36 -10.91 -13.78 5.99
N VAL A 37 -11.85 -13.06 6.61
CA VAL A 37 -12.76 -13.65 7.63
C VAL A 37 -13.71 -14.69 7.03
N PRO A 38 -14.40 -14.43 5.90
CA PRO A 38 -15.23 -15.46 5.27
C PRO A 38 -14.45 -16.69 4.79
N MET A 39 -13.17 -16.51 4.42
CA MET A 39 -12.32 -17.57 3.87
C MET A 39 -11.63 -18.42 4.97
N LEU A 40 -11.19 -17.81 6.06
CA LEU A 40 -10.34 -18.42 7.08
C LEU A 40 -11.01 -18.57 8.45
N GLY A 41 -12.24 -18.04 8.60
CA GLY A 41 -12.94 -17.94 9.88
C GLY A 41 -12.51 -16.71 10.69
N TRP A 42 -13.26 -16.40 11.76
CA TRP A 42 -13.12 -15.16 12.51
C TRP A 42 -11.71 -14.93 13.08
N ALA A 43 -11.21 -15.86 13.88
CA ALA A 43 -9.95 -15.68 14.58
C ALA A 43 -8.76 -15.59 13.61
N LYS A 44 -8.66 -16.57 12.70
CA LYS A 44 -7.55 -16.63 11.73
C LYS A 44 -7.65 -15.52 10.68
N GLY A 45 -8.87 -15.28 10.18
CA GLY A 45 -9.08 -14.21 9.17
C GLY A 45 -8.78 -12.83 9.72
N LEU A 46 -9.16 -12.53 10.97
CA LEU A 46 -8.84 -11.24 11.60
C LEU A 46 -7.33 -11.10 11.85
N TRP A 47 -6.67 -12.16 12.32
CA TRP A 47 -5.23 -12.17 12.50
C TRP A 47 -4.48 -11.89 11.19
N TYR A 48 -4.87 -12.59 10.11
CA TYR A 48 -4.28 -12.39 8.79
C TYR A 48 -4.50 -10.95 8.27
N SER A 49 -5.69 -10.40 8.50
CA SER A 49 -6.01 -9.02 8.08
C SER A 49 -5.14 -7.99 8.78
N VAL A 50 -5.00 -8.09 10.10
CA VAL A 50 -4.16 -7.18 10.89
C VAL A 50 -2.69 -7.34 10.50
N PHE A 51 -2.21 -8.58 10.41
CA PHE A 51 -0.81 -8.84 10.05
C PHE A 51 -0.45 -8.26 8.67
N HIS A 52 -1.28 -8.52 7.64
CA HIS A 52 -1.00 -8.03 6.30
C HIS A 52 -1.16 -6.50 6.19
N ALA A 53 -2.08 -5.89 6.94
CA ALA A 53 -2.21 -4.44 6.96
C ALA A 53 -0.95 -3.78 7.57
N ILE A 54 -0.45 -4.29 8.68
CA ILE A 54 0.80 -3.81 9.31
C ILE A 54 1.99 -4.06 8.39
N SER A 55 2.12 -5.28 7.84
CA SER A 55 3.20 -5.64 6.93
C SER A 55 3.25 -4.75 5.69
N ALA A 56 2.08 -4.47 5.08
CA ALA A 56 1.97 -3.58 3.92
C ALA A 56 2.30 -2.13 4.28
N PHE A 57 1.81 -1.62 5.41
CA PHE A 57 2.08 -0.27 5.85
C PHE A 57 3.54 -0.06 6.24
N CYS A 58 4.15 -1.03 6.93
CA CYS A 58 5.57 -0.99 7.29
C CYS A 58 6.50 -1.28 6.10
N ASN A 59 5.97 -1.57 4.91
CA ASN A 59 6.73 -2.02 3.73
C ASN A 59 7.63 -3.22 4.05
N ALA A 60 7.13 -4.15 4.87
CA ALA A 60 7.92 -5.30 5.34
C ALA A 60 7.88 -6.49 4.37
N GLY A 61 6.81 -6.62 3.59
CA GLY A 61 6.64 -7.69 2.59
C GLY A 61 6.41 -9.09 3.15
N PHE A 62 6.27 -9.21 4.46
CA PHE A 62 5.97 -10.51 5.08
C PHE A 62 4.50 -10.85 4.87
N ASP A 63 4.23 -12.08 4.50
CA ASP A 63 2.89 -12.64 4.37
C ASP A 63 2.72 -13.94 5.16
N LEU A 64 1.48 -14.29 5.42
CA LEU A 64 1.09 -15.54 6.07
C LEU A 64 0.37 -16.48 5.08
N MET A 65 0.52 -16.23 3.76
CA MET A 65 -0.26 -16.91 2.74
C MET A 65 0.24 -18.33 2.40
N GLY A 66 1.44 -18.71 2.83
CA GLY A 66 2.00 -20.03 2.58
C GLY A 66 1.02 -21.20 2.80
N PRO A 67 0.29 -21.28 3.94
CA PRO A 67 -0.72 -22.35 4.16
C PRO A 67 -1.98 -22.24 3.30
N VAL A 68 -2.22 -21.11 2.65
CA VAL A 68 -3.44 -20.79 1.86
C VAL A 68 -3.19 -20.89 0.36
N SER A 69 -2.06 -20.35 -0.08
CA SER A 69 -1.73 -20.21 -1.51
C SER A 69 -0.62 -21.15 -1.96
N GLY A 70 0.12 -21.74 -1.03
CA GLY A 70 1.30 -22.58 -1.29
C GLY A 70 2.59 -21.88 -0.86
N SER A 71 3.67 -22.66 -0.71
CA SER A 71 4.98 -22.11 -0.31
C SER A 71 5.48 -21.13 -1.36
N PHE A 72 5.93 -19.95 -0.92
CA PHE A 72 6.49 -18.87 -1.75
C PHE A 72 5.51 -18.18 -2.72
N SER A 73 4.20 -18.37 -2.57
CA SER A 73 3.21 -17.81 -3.51
C SER A 73 2.62 -16.46 -3.08
N SER A 74 3.04 -15.89 -1.97
CA SER A 74 2.61 -14.56 -1.48
C SER A 74 1.11 -14.29 -1.75
N LEU A 75 0.77 -13.17 -2.41
CA LEU A 75 -0.60 -12.80 -2.75
C LEU A 75 -1.03 -13.21 -4.18
N GLU A 76 -0.29 -14.10 -4.85
CA GLU A 76 -0.56 -14.53 -6.24
C GLU A 76 -1.99 -15.04 -6.44
N ARG A 77 -2.53 -15.80 -5.48
CA ARG A 77 -3.92 -16.28 -5.52
C ARG A 77 -4.95 -15.15 -5.60
N PHE A 78 -4.60 -13.96 -5.13
CA PHE A 78 -5.49 -12.79 -5.05
C PHE A 78 -5.19 -11.74 -6.11
N VAL A 79 -4.40 -12.07 -7.13
CA VAL A 79 -4.05 -11.15 -8.23
C VAL A 79 -5.29 -10.52 -8.89
N GLY A 80 -6.40 -11.26 -8.98
CA GLY A 80 -7.67 -10.79 -9.53
C GLY A 80 -8.62 -10.14 -8.51
N ASP A 81 -8.28 -10.08 -7.21
CA ASP A 81 -9.15 -9.47 -6.20
C ASP A 81 -8.86 -7.97 -6.06
N PRO A 82 -9.77 -7.10 -6.55
CA PRO A 82 -9.54 -5.65 -6.53
C PRO A 82 -9.48 -5.08 -5.11
N LEU A 83 -10.21 -5.68 -4.15
CA LEU A 83 -10.24 -5.17 -2.78
C LEU A 83 -8.89 -5.38 -2.08
N ILE A 84 -8.33 -6.59 -2.19
CA ILE A 84 -7.03 -6.91 -1.58
C ILE A 84 -5.93 -6.08 -2.24
N ASN A 85 -5.86 -6.08 -3.58
CA ASN A 85 -4.86 -5.33 -4.33
C ASN A 85 -4.90 -3.83 -4.01
N LEU A 86 -6.10 -3.22 -4.08
CA LEU A 86 -6.26 -1.80 -3.80
C LEU A 86 -5.88 -1.45 -2.36
N THR A 87 -6.30 -2.28 -1.38
CA THR A 87 -5.99 -2.05 0.03
C THR A 87 -4.49 -2.10 0.28
N VAL A 88 -3.83 -3.17 -0.17
CA VAL A 88 -2.38 -3.35 0.04
C VAL A 88 -1.59 -2.25 -0.65
N MET A 89 -1.87 -1.96 -1.94
CA MET A 89 -1.20 -0.87 -2.66
C MET A 89 -1.41 0.49 -1.98
N THR A 90 -2.63 0.77 -1.50
CA THR A 90 -2.92 2.04 -0.80
C THR A 90 -2.12 2.15 0.48
N LEU A 91 -2.03 1.08 1.29
CA LEU A 91 -1.23 1.06 2.50
C LEU A 91 0.25 1.34 2.21
N ILE A 92 0.83 0.66 1.22
CA ILE A 92 2.21 0.86 0.79
C ILE A 92 2.46 2.31 0.34
N LEU A 93 1.59 2.84 -0.52
CA LEU A 93 1.73 4.19 -1.06
C LEU A 93 1.58 5.25 0.04
N VAL A 94 0.58 5.13 0.89
CA VAL A 94 0.32 6.08 1.98
C VAL A 94 1.49 6.09 2.97
N ALA A 95 2.01 4.93 3.35
CA ALA A 95 3.19 4.82 4.19
C ALA A 95 4.42 5.49 3.55
N GLY A 96 4.63 5.24 2.26
CA GLY A 96 5.74 5.79 1.49
C GLY A 96 5.71 7.31 1.28
N LEU A 97 4.55 7.97 1.43
CA LEU A 97 4.45 9.42 1.35
C LEU A 97 5.15 10.15 2.51
N GLY A 98 5.16 9.55 3.70
CA GLY A 98 5.74 10.10 4.91
C GLY A 98 4.84 11.11 5.64
N PHE A 99 5.07 11.24 6.95
CA PHE A 99 4.27 12.06 7.86
C PHE A 99 4.21 13.57 7.53
N PRO A 100 5.29 14.22 7.02
CA PRO A 100 5.22 15.63 6.63
C PRO A 100 4.22 15.88 5.50
N VAL A 101 4.11 14.94 4.56
CA VAL A 101 3.14 15.01 3.46
C VAL A 101 1.72 14.81 4.00
N TRP A 102 1.49 13.84 4.90
CA TRP A 102 0.19 13.65 5.55
C TRP A 102 -0.27 14.90 6.28
N GLN A 103 0.62 15.51 7.06
CA GLN A 103 0.30 16.72 7.80
C GLN A 103 -0.11 17.86 6.85
N ASP A 104 0.59 18.00 5.73
CA ASP A 104 0.29 19.05 4.75
C ASP A 104 -1.04 18.79 4.02
N LEU A 105 -1.32 17.53 3.65
CA LEU A 105 -2.57 17.12 3.02
C LEU A 105 -3.77 17.35 3.93
N VAL A 106 -3.69 16.95 5.20
CA VAL A 106 -4.76 17.16 6.20
C VAL A 106 -4.97 18.64 6.46
N LYS A 107 -3.90 19.42 6.66
CA LYS A 107 -3.97 20.87 6.93
C LYS A 107 -4.60 21.64 5.77
N ASN A 108 -4.25 21.33 4.55
CA ASN A 108 -4.68 22.04 3.35
C ASN A 108 -5.86 21.38 2.63
N ARG A 109 -6.51 20.35 3.25
CA ARG A 109 -7.70 19.67 2.74
C ARG A 109 -7.57 19.23 1.29
N LEU A 110 -6.40 18.65 0.92
CA LEU A 110 -6.08 18.17 -0.43
C LEU A 110 -6.08 19.27 -1.52
N CYS A 111 -6.14 20.54 -1.16
CA CYS A 111 -6.14 21.64 -2.10
C CYS A 111 -4.77 21.81 -2.75
N TRP A 112 -4.58 21.30 -3.98
CA TRP A 112 -3.29 21.29 -4.70
C TRP A 112 -2.56 22.63 -4.67
N LYS A 113 -3.29 23.74 -4.86
CA LYS A 113 -2.71 25.10 -4.86
C LYS A 113 -2.12 25.54 -3.52
N LYS A 114 -2.60 24.97 -2.41
CA LYS A 114 -2.17 25.30 -1.05
C LYS A 114 -1.09 24.37 -0.51
N LEU A 115 -0.81 23.27 -1.21
CA LEU A 115 0.22 22.30 -0.80
C LEU A 115 1.62 22.89 -0.96
N ARG A 116 2.51 22.53 -0.03
CA ARG A 116 3.93 22.87 -0.09
C ARG A 116 4.58 22.27 -1.34
N LEU A 117 5.63 22.91 -1.84
CA LEU A 117 6.37 22.42 -3.00
C LEU A 117 6.86 20.98 -2.80
N HIS A 118 7.40 20.67 -1.61
CA HIS A 118 7.82 19.31 -1.24
C HIS A 118 6.69 18.29 -1.40
N THR A 119 5.51 18.57 -0.87
CA THR A 119 4.33 17.68 -0.98
C THR A 119 3.91 17.46 -2.42
N ARG A 120 3.88 18.53 -3.23
CA ARG A 120 3.57 18.42 -4.67
C ARG A 120 4.60 17.57 -5.41
N ALA A 121 5.89 17.80 -5.12
CA ALA A 121 6.97 17.01 -5.73
C ALA A 121 6.88 15.53 -5.37
N VAL A 122 6.65 15.20 -4.08
CA VAL A 122 6.49 13.82 -3.62
C VAL A 122 5.28 13.15 -4.28
N LEU A 123 4.13 13.82 -4.35
CA LEU A 123 2.93 13.29 -4.99
C LEU A 123 3.13 13.08 -6.50
N ALA A 124 3.72 14.04 -7.20
CA ALA A 124 3.99 13.95 -8.63
C ALA A 124 4.99 12.82 -8.94
N LEU A 125 6.08 12.73 -8.16
CA LEU A 125 7.07 11.67 -8.32
C LEU A 125 6.48 10.30 -7.99
N THR A 126 5.66 10.20 -6.96
CA THR A 126 4.94 8.95 -6.61
C THR A 126 4.04 8.50 -7.74
N ALA A 127 3.23 9.41 -8.30
CA ALA A 127 2.37 9.09 -9.43
C ALA A 127 3.19 8.65 -10.68
N PHE A 128 4.27 9.34 -10.99
CA PHE A 128 5.17 8.98 -12.08
C PHE A 128 5.79 7.59 -11.89
N LEU A 129 6.35 7.31 -10.70
CA LEU A 129 6.98 6.03 -10.36
C LEU A 129 6.00 4.86 -10.22
N VAL A 130 4.71 5.10 -10.16
CA VAL A 130 3.69 4.05 -10.21
C VAL A 130 3.17 3.88 -11.63
N LEU A 131 2.79 4.96 -12.29
CA LEU A 131 2.12 4.86 -13.59
C LEU A 131 3.05 4.43 -14.73
N VAL A 132 4.29 4.92 -14.75
CA VAL A 132 5.23 4.56 -15.82
C VAL A 132 5.65 3.09 -15.73
N PRO A 133 6.12 2.54 -14.59
CA PRO A 133 6.40 1.12 -14.51
C PRO A 133 5.16 0.25 -14.71
N ALA A 134 3.97 0.65 -14.21
CA ALA A 134 2.74 -0.10 -14.46
C ALA A 134 2.42 -0.22 -15.95
N ALA A 135 2.58 0.86 -16.71
CA ALA A 135 2.41 0.84 -18.16
C ALA A 135 3.46 -0.06 -18.84
N LEU A 136 4.71 0.01 -18.39
CA LEU A 136 5.78 -0.85 -18.91
C LEU A 136 5.48 -2.33 -18.62
N PHE A 137 5.16 -2.71 -17.37
CA PHE A 137 4.77 -4.09 -17.02
C PHE A 137 3.57 -4.57 -17.83
N PHE A 138 2.55 -3.73 -18.01
CA PHE A 138 1.39 -4.08 -18.80
C PHE A 138 1.73 -4.40 -20.26
N ILE A 139 2.73 -3.73 -20.84
CA ILE A 139 3.15 -3.91 -22.23
C ILE A 139 4.10 -5.10 -22.35
N THR A 140 5.13 -5.17 -21.48
CA THR A 140 6.21 -6.17 -21.59
C THR A 140 5.76 -7.55 -21.15
N GLU A 141 5.04 -7.64 -20.02
CA GLU A 141 4.62 -8.92 -19.42
C GLU A 141 3.33 -9.49 -20.02
N ARG A 142 2.75 -8.81 -20.99
CA ARG A 142 1.50 -9.22 -21.64
C ARG A 142 1.52 -10.64 -22.19
N ASN A 143 2.65 -11.04 -22.75
CA ASN A 143 2.85 -12.35 -23.38
C ASN A 143 3.77 -13.29 -22.58
N ALA A 144 4.20 -12.85 -21.39
CA ALA A 144 5.06 -13.61 -20.48
C ALA A 144 4.31 -13.97 -19.19
N ALA A 145 4.68 -13.40 -18.06
CA ALA A 145 4.09 -13.71 -16.74
C ALA A 145 2.57 -13.45 -16.66
N MET A 146 2.03 -12.53 -17.47
CA MET A 146 0.58 -12.23 -17.52
C MET A 146 -0.14 -12.89 -18.68
N ALA A 147 0.48 -13.87 -19.37
CA ALA A 147 -0.13 -14.59 -20.48
C ALA A 147 -1.37 -15.36 -19.99
N GLY A 148 -2.49 -15.26 -20.73
CA GLY A 148 -3.73 -15.96 -20.36
C GLY A 148 -4.59 -15.26 -19.29
N MET A 149 -4.09 -14.22 -18.61
CA MET A 149 -4.90 -13.49 -17.64
C MET A 149 -5.93 -12.57 -18.33
N PRO A 150 -7.15 -12.40 -17.77
CA PRO A 150 -8.11 -11.39 -18.22
C PRO A 150 -7.52 -9.98 -18.16
N THR A 151 -7.94 -9.07 -19.05
CA THR A 151 -7.39 -7.71 -19.13
C THR A 151 -7.50 -6.95 -17.79
N GLY A 152 -8.60 -7.11 -17.06
CA GLY A 152 -8.76 -6.49 -15.74
C GLY A 152 -7.72 -6.98 -14.72
N THR A 153 -7.47 -8.29 -14.69
CA THR A 153 -6.45 -8.88 -13.81
C THR A 153 -5.05 -8.40 -14.18
N ARG A 154 -4.74 -8.26 -15.47
CA ARG A 154 -3.46 -7.70 -15.95
C ARG A 154 -3.22 -6.27 -15.47
N VAL A 155 -4.27 -5.44 -15.46
CA VAL A 155 -4.16 -4.07 -14.95
C VAL A 155 -3.80 -4.08 -13.47
N TRP A 156 -4.48 -4.90 -12.65
CA TRP A 156 -4.16 -5.04 -11.22
C TRP A 156 -2.74 -5.57 -11.00
N ALA A 157 -2.35 -6.62 -11.71
CA ALA A 157 -1.01 -7.21 -11.65
C ALA A 157 0.07 -6.17 -12.00
N SER A 158 -0.12 -5.41 -13.08
CA SER A 158 0.84 -4.38 -13.51
C SER A 158 0.96 -3.24 -12.51
N LEU A 159 -0.16 -2.76 -11.95
CA LEU A 159 -0.17 -1.74 -10.91
C LEU A 159 0.53 -2.24 -9.63
N PHE A 160 0.21 -3.46 -9.22
CA PHE A 160 0.82 -4.07 -8.03
C PHE A 160 2.33 -4.26 -8.21
N SER A 161 2.77 -4.79 -9.36
CA SER A 161 4.19 -4.96 -9.70
C SER A 161 4.94 -3.62 -9.79
N ALA A 162 4.26 -2.51 -10.08
CA ALA A 162 4.86 -1.17 -10.05
C ALA A 162 4.96 -0.58 -8.63
N VAL A 163 4.06 -0.98 -7.72
CA VAL A 163 4.03 -0.48 -6.34
C VAL A 163 4.97 -1.26 -5.42
N THR A 164 5.02 -2.59 -5.56
CA THR A 164 5.76 -3.48 -4.67
C THR A 164 7.28 -3.22 -4.60
N PRO A 165 8.00 -2.85 -5.69
CA PRO A 165 9.44 -2.55 -5.62
C PRO A 165 9.77 -1.31 -4.80
N ARG A 166 8.76 -0.55 -4.37
CA ARG A 166 8.91 0.57 -3.43
C ARG A 166 9.08 0.09 -1.98
N THR A 167 9.87 -0.94 -1.79
CA THR A 167 10.24 -1.56 -0.51
C THR A 167 9.21 -2.49 0.13
N ALA A 168 8.10 -2.82 -0.53
CA ALA A 168 7.06 -3.63 0.09
C ALA A 168 7.32 -5.15 0.05
N GLY A 169 7.79 -5.68 -1.08
CA GLY A 169 8.20 -7.09 -1.19
C GLY A 169 7.06 -8.11 -1.31
N PHE A 170 5.80 -7.70 -1.48
CA PHE A 170 4.70 -8.61 -1.82
C PHE A 170 4.70 -8.94 -3.31
N ASP A 171 4.33 -10.17 -3.67
CA ASP A 171 4.15 -10.60 -5.05
C ASP A 171 2.72 -11.04 -5.34
N THR A 172 2.26 -10.75 -6.56
CA THR A 172 0.97 -11.19 -7.12
C THR A 172 1.13 -11.88 -8.46
N VAL A 173 2.35 -11.91 -9.00
CA VAL A 173 2.67 -12.57 -10.27
C VAL A 173 3.89 -13.45 -10.05
N PRO A 174 3.90 -14.72 -10.50
CA PRO A 174 5.00 -15.64 -10.32
C PRO A 174 6.26 -15.24 -11.08
#